data_f4eba60b57a1ceee063154239d4f5304
#
_entry.id   f4eba60b57a1ceee063154239d4f5304
#
_cell.length_a   1.000
_cell.length_b   1.000
_cell.length_c   1.000
_cell.angle_alpha   90.00
_cell.angle_beta   90.00
_cell.angle_gamma   90.00
#
_symmetry.space_group_name_H-M   'P 1'
#
loop_
_entity.id
_entity.type
_entity.pdbx_description
1 polymer ?
#
loop_
_entity_poly.entity_id
_entity_poly.type
_entity_poly.pdbx_seq_one_letter_code
_entity_poly.pdbx_strand_id
1 'polypeptide(L)'
;MVFAGKPRRVLILVENLPSPFDRRVWQEATTLHANGYEVSIICPTGKGFELLAETINGIHIYRYNLPLEAEGAKGYVIEYSAALFHTFRLAWKVQRERGFDVVHACNPPDLLFLIGGFFKLFFGKKFLFDHHDINPELYEAKFGRRDFFWKLMVWLERMTFKTADVSIATNESYKRIAIERGGMDPAKVFVVRSGPMLDRLKIIPPVVSLKMGRRYLVGYVGVMGKQEGIDLLLQAARHIVKNLGRNDVHFGLVGGGTSLDEMKQMAIDLDIADYVTFTGRVPDQALLEMLNTADVCANPDVANEMNDKSTMNKIMEYMALAKPIVQFDLAEGRYSAQEASLYAAQNDPIDMAVKIVALLDDPERRARMGEFGRNRVENELEWRYETPKLLAAYQMLFSR
;
A
#
# COMPACT_ATOMS: atom_id res chain seq x y z
N MET A 1 -24.18 -6.04 15.07
CA MET A 1 -25.57 -6.47 14.72
C MET A 1 -25.49 -7.88 14.16
N VAL A 2 -26.02 -8.88 14.85
CA VAL A 2 -26.11 -10.24 14.31
C VAL A 2 -27.25 -10.26 13.29
N PHE A 3 -26.96 -10.56 12.03
CA PHE A 3 -27.98 -10.70 10.99
C PHE A 3 -28.94 -11.84 11.39
N ALA A 4 -30.23 -11.55 11.53
CA ALA A 4 -31.28 -12.55 11.65
C ALA A 4 -31.52 -13.21 10.28
N GLY A 5 -30.58 -14.06 9.84
CA GLY A 5 -30.62 -14.74 8.53
C GLY A 5 -29.32 -15.50 8.25
N LYS A 6 -29.27 -16.19 7.10
CA LYS A 6 -28.01 -16.83 6.64
C LYS A 6 -26.91 -15.78 6.48
N PRO A 7 -25.65 -16.10 6.85
CA PRO A 7 -24.53 -15.18 6.68
C PRO A 7 -24.38 -14.77 5.21
N ARG A 8 -24.08 -13.49 4.98
CA ARG A 8 -23.76 -12.98 3.66
C ARG A 8 -22.38 -13.48 3.24
N ARG A 9 -22.24 -13.87 1.98
CA ARG A 9 -21.03 -14.47 1.45
C ARG A 9 -20.33 -13.51 0.50
N VAL A 10 -19.05 -13.32 0.73
CA VAL A 10 -18.21 -12.38 -0.02
C VAL A 10 -17.12 -13.15 -0.75
N LEU A 11 -16.94 -12.84 -2.04
CA LEU A 11 -15.82 -13.29 -2.85
C LEU A 11 -14.91 -12.09 -3.12
N ILE A 12 -13.70 -12.08 -2.54
CA ILE A 12 -12.68 -11.06 -2.79
C ILE A 12 -11.77 -11.56 -3.92
N LEU A 13 -11.53 -10.71 -4.91
CA LEU A 13 -10.64 -10.95 -6.03
C LEU A 13 -9.45 -10.00 -5.96
N VAL A 14 -8.25 -10.54 -5.91
CA VAL A 14 -6.98 -9.80 -5.96
C VAL A 14 -6.01 -10.50 -6.88
N GLU A 15 -5.28 -9.75 -7.70
CA GLU A 15 -4.43 -10.34 -8.74
C GLU A 15 -2.94 -10.17 -8.48
N ASN A 16 -2.53 -9.10 -7.82
CA ASN A 16 -1.14 -8.70 -7.72
C ASN A 16 -0.36 -9.37 -6.58
N LEU A 17 -1.03 -9.78 -5.50
CA LEU A 17 -0.37 -10.34 -4.32
C LEU A 17 -1.14 -11.54 -3.72
N PRO A 18 -0.42 -12.53 -3.17
CA PRO A 18 -1.07 -13.61 -2.43
C PRO A 18 -1.66 -13.10 -1.12
N SER A 19 -2.80 -13.68 -0.71
CA SER A 19 -3.35 -13.49 0.63
C SER A 19 -2.86 -14.63 1.55
N PRO A 20 -2.49 -14.36 2.82
CA PRO A 20 -2.65 -13.13 3.61
C PRO A 20 -1.50 -12.11 3.50
N PHE A 21 -0.58 -12.25 2.53
CA PHE A 21 0.54 -11.32 2.37
C PHE A 21 0.09 -9.89 2.01
N ASP A 22 -0.96 -9.76 1.19
CA ASP A 22 -1.65 -8.48 0.98
C ASP A 22 -2.35 -8.07 2.27
N ARG A 23 -1.75 -7.09 2.95
CA ARG A 23 -2.21 -6.65 4.28
C ARG A 23 -3.58 -6.00 4.24
N ARG A 24 -3.87 -5.19 3.22
CA ARG A 24 -5.17 -4.51 3.12
C ARG A 24 -6.28 -5.53 2.90
N VAL A 25 -6.13 -6.38 1.90
CA VAL A 25 -7.10 -7.45 1.61
C VAL A 25 -7.31 -8.35 2.82
N TRP A 26 -6.24 -8.66 3.55
CA TRP A 26 -6.34 -9.49 4.75
C TRP A 26 -7.06 -8.80 5.91
N GLN A 27 -6.81 -7.50 6.13
CA GLN A 27 -7.53 -6.71 7.14
C GLN A 27 -9.02 -6.63 6.81
N GLU A 28 -9.38 -6.40 5.57
CA GLU A 28 -10.78 -6.36 5.13
C GLU A 28 -11.45 -7.72 5.28
N ALA A 29 -10.82 -8.79 4.82
CA ALA A 29 -11.33 -10.14 4.91
C ALA A 29 -11.56 -10.58 6.36
N THR A 30 -10.60 -10.35 7.24
CA THR A 30 -10.71 -10.68 8.68
C THR A 30 -11.76 -9.82 9.38
N THR A 31 -11.86 -8.55 9.01
CA THR A 31 -12.90 -7.65 9.55
C THR A 31 -14.29 -8.11 9.13
N LEU A 32 -14.50 -8.46 7.88
CA LEU A 32 -15.77 -8.97 7.39
C LEU A 32 -16.14 -10.29 8.06
N HIS A 33 -15.17 -11.21 8.17
CA HIS A 33 -15.37 -12.50 8.83
C HIS A 33 -15.78 -12.31 10.33
N ALA A 34 -15.06 -11.45 11.05
CA ALA A 34 -15.38 -11.12 12.44
C ALA A 34 -16.76 -10.48 12.61
N ASN A 35 -17.33 -9.90 11.55
CA ASN A 35 -18.67 -9.31 11.54
C ASN A 35 -19.72 -10.20 10.88
N GLY A 36 -19.47 -11.51 10.79
CA GLY A 36 -20.47 -12.53 10.42
C GLY A 36 -20.64 -12.75 8.92
N TYR A 37 -19.69 -12.30 8.09
CA TYR A 37 -19.65 -12.66 6.68
C TYR A 37 -18.86 -13.96 6.48
N GLU A 38 -19.27 -14.80 5.54
CA GLU A 38 -18.44 -15.88 5.01
C GLU A 38 -17.56 -15.33 3.90
N VAL A 39 -16.23 -15.42 4.05
CA VAL A 39 -15.29 -14.81 3.12
C VAL A 39 -14.52 -15.87 2.36
N SER A 40 -14.47 -15.72 1.04
CA SER A 40 -13.57 -16.45 0.14
C SER A 40 -12.67 -15.46 -0.59
N ILE A 41 -11.39 -15.78 -0.77
CA ILE A 41 -10.41 -14.95 -1.49
C ILE A 41 -9.89 -15.76 -2.68
N ILE A 42 -9.77 -15.12 -3.85
CA ILE A 42 -9.04 -15.65 -5.00
C ILE A 42 -7.85 -14.72 -5.26
N CYS A 43 -6.64 -15.30 -5.26
CA CYS A 43 -5.39 -14.58 -5.45
C CYS A 43 -4.34 -15.45 -6.17
N PRO A 44 -3.21 -14.89 -6.63
CA PRO A 44 -2.10 -15.69 -7.12
C PRO A 44 -1.38 -16.45 -6.01
N THR A 45 -0.59 -17.46 -6.37
CA THR A 45 0.45 -18.01 -5.51
C THR A 45 1.61 -17.03 -5.39
N GLY A 46 2.42 -17.20 -4.35
CA GLY A 46 3.65 -16.43 -4.16
C GLY A 46 4.59 -17.13 -3.21
N LYS A 47 5.80 -16.61 -3.05
CA LYS A 47 6.81 -17.20 -2.16
C LYS A 47 6.28 -17.29 -0.72
N GLY A 48 6.22 -18.51 -0.18
CA GLY A 48 5.64 -18.83 1.13
C GLY A 48 4.13 -19.06 1.10
N PHE A 49 3.46 -18.97 -0.09
CA PHE A 49 2.01 -19.15 -0.27
C PHE A 49 1.72 -19.98 -1.53
N GLU A 50 2.27 -21.20 -1.57
CA GLU A 50 2.22 -22.08 -2.74
C GLU A 50 0.98 -22.99 -2.75
N LEU A 51 0.29 -23.18 -1.62
CA LEU A 51 -0.90 -24.01 -1.54
C LEU A 51 -2.03 -23.41 -2.38
N LEU A 52 -2.57 -24.22 -3.32
CA LEU A 52 -3.63 -23.77 -4.22
C LEU A 52 -4.98 -23.56 -3.53
N ALA A 53 -5.20 -24.17 -2.37
CA ALA A 53 -6.38 -23.94 -1.54
C ALA A 53 -6.07 -24.21 -0.07
N GLU A 54 -6.50 -23.31 0.79
CA GLU A 54 -6.41 -23.46 2.25
C GLU A 54 -7.49 -22.64 2.96
N THR A 55 -7.63 -22.85 4.25
CA THR A 55 -8.51 -22.04 5.10
C THR A 55 -7.68 -21.51 6.26
N ILE A 56 -7.60 -20.20 6.39
CA ILE A 56 -6.87 -19.51 7.46
C ILE A 56 -7.87 -18.67 8.24
N ASN A 57 -7.96 -18.84 9.56
CA ASN A 57 -8.88 -18.10 10.45
C ASN A 57 -10.33 -18.09 9.95
N GLY A 58 -10.81 -19.19 9.36
CA GLY A 58 -12.17 -19.28 8.81
C GLY A 58 -12.38 -18.67 7.42
N ILE A 59 -11.37 -18.04 6.85
CA ILE A 59 -11.38 -17.46 5.50
C ILE A 59 -10.86 -18.49 4.50
N HIS A 60 -11.62 -18.72 3.41
CA HIS A 60 -11.26 -19.70 2.38
C HIS A 60 -10.45 -19.02 1.28
N ILE A 61 -9.22 -19.48 1.07
CA ILE A 61 -8.30 -18.91 0.09
C ILE A 61 -8.12 -19.91 -1.06
N TYR A 62 -8.30 -19.44 -2.29
CA TYR A 62 -8.08 -20.19 -3.53
C TYR A 62 -7.00 -19.47 -4.33
N ARG A 63 -5.93 -20.18 -4.69
CA ARG A 63 -4.81 -19.59 -5.44
C ARG A 63 -4.64 -20.23 -6.81
N TYR A 64 -4.03 -19.49 -7.69
CA TYR A 64 -3.62 -19.93 -9.01
C TYR A 64 -2.17 -19.52 -9.28
N ASN A 65 -1.48 -20.33 -10.08
CA ASN A 65 -0.14 -20.00 -10.53
C ASN A 65 -0.22 -19.00 -11.66
N LEU A 66 0.50 -17.88 -11.55
CA LEU A 66 0.76 -17.01 -12.67
C LEU A 66 1.97 -17.53 -13.46
N PRO A 67 1.94 -17.49 -14.80
CA PRO A 67 3.16 -17.65 -15.58
C PRO A 67 4.18 -16.60 -15.15
N LEU A 68 5.47 -16.96 -15.16
CA LEU A 68 6.61 -16.13 -14.75
C LEU A 68 6.47 -14.68 -15.24
N GLU A 69 6.95 -13.74 -14.41
CA GLU A 69 6.94 -12.28 -14.64
C GLU A 69 7.21 -11.92 -16.09
N ALA A 70 6.23 -11.30 -16.69
CA ALA A 70 6.24 -10.97 -18.10
C ALA A 70 6.99 -9.67 -18.36
N GLU A 71 8.03 -9.71 -19.15
CA GLU A 71 8.72 -8.51 -19.60
C GLU A 71 8.01 -7.86 -20.80
N GLY A 72 7.78 -6.55 -20.71
CA GLY A 72 7.21 -5.74 -21.78
C GLY A 72 5.70 -5.82 -21.99
N ALA A 73 5.15 -4.97 -22.85
CA ALA A 73 3.69 -4.82 -23.03
C ALA A 73 2.96 -6.13 -23.44
N LYS A 74 3.58 -6.98 -24.24
CA LYS A 74 3.01 -8.27 -24.64
C LYS A 74 2.91 -9.24 -23.47
N GLY A 75 3.91 -9.20 -22.58
CA GLY A 75 3.95 -10.01 -21.40
C GLY A 75 2.81 -9.65 -20.45
N TYR A 76 2.57 -8.38 -20.18
CA TYR A 76 1.46 -7.91 -19.35
C TYR A 76 0.09 -8.36 -19.91
N VAL A 77 -0.11 -8.33 -21.24
CA VAL A 77 -1.36 -8.81 -21.85
C VAL A 77 -1.57 -10.31 -21.61
N ILE A 78 -0.52 -11.11 -21.72
CA ILE A 78 -0.60 -12.57 -21.48
C ILE A 78 -0.87 -12.82 -19.98
N GLU A 79 -0.15 -12.17 -19.11
CA GLU A 79 -0.28 -12.29 -17.65
C GLU A 79 -1.71 -11.95 -17.20
N TYR A 80 -2.20 -10.76 -17.55
CA TYR A 80 -3.56 -10.33 -17.18
C TYR A 80 -4.66 -11.20 -17.81
N SER A 81 -4.46 -11.71 -19.04
CA SER A 81 -5.40 -12.62 -19.67
C SER A 81 -5.45 -13.97 -18.94
N ALA A 82 -4.29 -14.51 -18.56
CA ALA A 82 -4.18 -15.74 -17.80
C ALA A 82 -4.77 -15.57 -16.39
N ALA A 83 -4.45 -14.47 -15.71
CA ALA A 83 -4.99 -14.12 -14.39
C ALA A 83 -6.51 -14.02 -14.45
N LEU A 84 -7.06 -13.30 -15.42
CA LEU A 84 -8.52 -13.17 -15.62
C LEU A 84 -9.19 -14.51 -15.84
N PHE A 85 -8.59 -15.37 -16.67
CA PHE A 85 -9.12 -16.73 -16.94
C PHE A 85 -9.10 -17.59 -15.67
N HIS A 86 -7.99 -17.63 -14.94
CA HIS A 86 -7.87 -18.42 -13.71
C HIS A 86 -8.81 -17.90 -12.61
N THR A 87 -8.90 -16.58 -12.45
CA THR A 87 -9.80 -15.94 -11.49
C THR A 87 -11.26 -16.24 -11.81
N PHE A 88 -11.67 -16.15 -13.10
CA PHE A 88 -13.02 -16.50 -13.51
C PHE A 88 -13.33 -17.97 -13.24
N ARG A 89 -12.42 -18.90 -13.61
CA ARG A 89 -12.57 -20.34 -13.37
C ARG A 89 -12.74 -20.66 -11.88
N LEU A 90 -11.92 -20.02 -11.03
CA LEU A 90 -12.03 -20.20 -9.58
C LEU A 90 -13.29 -19.54 -9.00
N ALA A 91 -13.68 -18.36 -9.48
CA ALA A 91 -14.95 -17.72 -9.08
C ALA A 91 -16.15 -18.61 -9.41
N TRP A 92 -16.14 -19.26 -10.58
CA TRP A 92 -17.17 -20.23 -10.95
C TRP A 92 -17.18 -21.46 -10.04
N LYS A 93 -15.99 -21.95 -9.65
CA LYS A 93 -15.86 -23.05 -8.68
C LYS A 93 -16.44 -22.63 -7.31
N VAL A 94 -16.05 -21.48 -6.78
CA VAL A 94 -16.56 -20.95 -5.50
C VAL A 94 -18.07 -20.76 -5.56
N GLN A 95 -18.62 -20.22 -6.67
CA GLN A 95 -20.07 -20.08 -6.85
C GLN A 95 -20.82 -21.40 -6.75
N ARG A 96 -20.25 -22.51 -7.26
CA ARG A 96 -20.86 -23.84 -7.20
C ARG A 96 -20.72 -24.50 -5.83
N GLU A 97 -19.58 -24.36 -5.19
CA GLU A 97 -19.26 -25.06 -3.94
C GLU A 97 -19.84 -24.36 -2.71
N ARG A 98 -19.76 -23.03 -2.68
CA ARG A 98 -20.13 -22.21 -1.52
C ARG A 98 -21.17 -21.15 -1.84
N GLY A 99 -21.14 -20.65 -3.07
CA GLY A 99 -21.85 -19.45 -3.49
C GLY A 99 -21.25 -18.17 -2.90
N PHE A 100 -21.69 -17.04 -3.45
CA PHE A 100 -21.40 -15.72 -2.88
C PHE A 100 -22.52 -14.74 -3.26
N ASP A 101 -22.64 -13.68 -2.50
CA ASP A 101 -23.66 -12.63 -2.68
C ASP A 101 -23.01 -11.36 -3.24
N VAL A 102 -21.72 -11.15 -2.97
CA VAL A 102 -20.92 -10.00 -3.39
C VAL A 102 -19.63 -10.48 -4.04
N VAL A 103 -19.27 -9.85 -5.17
CA VAL A 103 -17.91 -9.85 -5.72
C VAL A 103 -17.26 -8.55 -5.28
N HIS A 104 -16.16 -8.63 -4.54
CA HIS A 104 -15.33 -7.53 -4.11
C HIS A 104 -14.02 -7.59 -4.90
N ALA A 105 -13.83 -6.70 -5.86
CA ALA A 105 -12.64 -6.69 -6.71
C ALA A 105 -11.69 -5.57 -6.31
N CYS A 106 -10.42 -5.94 -6.08
CA CYS A 106 -9.32 -5.04 -5.78
C CYS A 106 -8.47 -4.85 -7.05
N ASN A 107 -8.20 -3.62 -7.45
CA ASN A 107 -7.26 -3.36 -8.52
C ASN A 107 -5.82 -3.24 -8.01
N PRO A 108 -4.77 -3.36 -8.84
CA PRO A 108 -4.80 -3.74 -10.25
C PRO A 108 -5.14 -5.21 -10.47
N PRO A 109 -5.56 -5.62 -11.70
CA PRO A 109 -5.89 -4.80 -12.86
C PRO A 109 -7.35 -4.31 -12.86
N ASP A 110 -7.62 -3.23 -13.60
CA ASP A 110 -8.99 -2.75 -13.83
C ASP A 110 -9.79 -3.63 -14.81
N LEU A 111 -9.49 -4.92 -14.92
CA LEU A 111 -10.19 -5.91 -15.75
C LEU A 111 -11.15 -6.80 -14.95
N LEU A 112 -11.04 -6.80 -13.63
CA LEU A 112 -11.84 -7.67 -12.76
C LEU A 112 -13.34 -7.33 -12.78
N PHE A 113 -13.70 -6.12 -13.28
CA PHE A 113 -15.11 -5.77 -13.52
C PHE A 113 -15.80 -6.71 -14.52
N LEU A 114 -15.05 -7.36 -15.44
CA LEU A 114 -15.62 -8.34 -16.35
C LEU A 114 -16.19 -9.55 -15.59
N ILE A 115 -15.50 -9.97 -14.53
CA ILE A 115 -15.97 -11.05 -13.65
C ILE A 115 -17.13 -10.56 -12.79
N GLY A 116 -16.96 -9.41 -12.12
CA GLY A 116 -18.02 -8.80 -11.31
C GLY A 116 -19.28 -8.54 -12.11
N GLY A 117 -19.14 -7.95 -13.30
CA GLY A 117 -20.25 -7.68 -14.23
C GLY A 117 -20.95 -8.94 -14.72
N PHE A 118 -20.21 -10.01 -15.02
CA PHE A 118 -20.78 -11.30 -15.39
C PHE A 118 -21.67 -11.85 -14.28
N PHE A 119 -21.16 -11.95 -13.07
CA PHE A 119 -21.96 -12.47 -11.94
C PHE A 119 -23.11 -11.54 -11.55
N LYS A 120 -22.94 -10.23 -11.72
CA LYS A 120 -24.01 -9.24 -11.51
C LYS A 120 -25.15 -9.44 -12.51
N LEU A 121 -24.82 -9.57 -13.80
CA LEU A 121 -25.82 -9.66 -14.87
C LEU A 121 -26.54 -11.01 -14.88
N PHE A 122 -25.81 -12.12 -14.74
CA PHE A 122 -26.37 -13.46 -14.91
C PHE A 122 -26.83 -14.12 -13.61
N PHE A 123 -26.32 -13.66 -12.46
CA PHE A 123 -26.60 -14.28 -11.15
C PHE A 123 -27.13 -13.29 -10.10
N GLY A 124 -27.37 -12.04 -10.49
CA GLY A 124 -27.90 -11.01 -9.58
C GLY A 124 -26.98 -10.68 -8.39
N LYS A 125 -25.67 -10.93 -8.54
CA LYS A 125 -24.69 -10.63 -7.48
C LYS A 125 -24.41 -9.14 -7.39
N LYS A 126 -24.03 -8.68 -6.21
CA LYS A 126 -23.55 -7.32 -6.02
C LYS A 126 -22.09 -7.21 -6.39
N PHE A 127 -21.65 -6.02 -6.84
CA PHE A 127 -20.27 -5.75 -7.19
C PHE A 127 -19.76 -4.54 -6.42
N LEU A 128 -18.74 -4.77 -5.58
CA LEU A 128 -17.97 -3.75 -4.88
C LEU A 128 -16.61 -3.62 -5.55
N PHE A 129 -16.21 -2.40 -5.85
CA PHE A 129 -14.87 -2.08 -6.36
C PHE A 129 -14.02 -1.43 -5.27
N ASP A 130 -12.93 -2.06 -4.91
CA ASP A 130 -11.92 -1.51 -4.01
C ASP A 130 -10.78 -0.92 -4.84
N HIS A 131 -10.71 0.41 -4.84
CA HIS A 131 -9.79 1.19 -5.65
C HIS A 131 -8.47 1.40 -4.89
N HIS A 132 -7.52 0.47 -5.08
CA HIS A 132 -6.21 0.48 -4.42
C HIS A 132 -5.20 1.35 -5.14
N ASP A 133 -5.21 1.33 -6.48
CA ASP A 133 -4.21 1.95 -7.34
C ASP A 133 -4.85 2.77 -8.46
N ILE A 134 -4.24 3.90 -8.79
CA ILE A 134 -4.61 4.75 -9.92
C ILE A 134 -3.74 4.38 -11.13
N ASN A 135 -4.14 3.31 -11.83
CA ASN A 135 -3.37 2.73 -12.93
C ASN A 135 -3.00 3.71 -14.06
N PRO A 136 -3.87 4.66 -14.47
CA PRO A 136 -3.49 5.68 -15.45
C PRO A 136 -2.30 6.53 -15.00
N GLU A 137 -2.32 7.01 -13.76
CA GLU A 137 -1.24 7.82 -13.19
C GLU A 137 0.04 6.99 -12.98
N LEU A 138 -0.10 5.71 -12.58
CA LEU A 138 1.04 4.79 -12.48
C LEU A 138 1.70 4.56 -13.84
N TYR A 139 0.90 4.41 -14.91
CA TYR A 139 1.42 4.29 -16.27
C TYR A 139 2.18 5.54 -16.69
N GLU A 140 1.61 6.72 -16.43
CA GLU A 140 2.26 7.99 -16.72
C GLU A 140 3.57 8.17 -15.93
N ALA A 141 3.57 7.81 -14.64
CA ALA A 141 4.78 7.86 -13.80
C ALA A 141 5.89 6.93 -14.30
N LYS A 142 5.55 5.74 -14.86
CA LYS A 142 6.51 4.78 -15.40
C LYS A 142 7.03 5.14 -16.79
N PHE A 143 6.16 5.66 -17.65
CA PHE A 143 6.46 5.81 -19.08
C PHE A 143 6.52 7.27 -19.56
N GLY A 144 6.13 8.23 -18.72
CA GLY A 144 6.21 9.67 -19.02
C GLY A 144 5.26 10.14 -20.13
N ARG A 145 4.17 9.40 -20.42
CA ARG A 145 3.30 9.70 -21.56
C ARG A 145 1.85 9.33 -21.33
N ARG A 146 0.94 10.09 -22.01
CA ARG A 146 -0.52 9.86 -22.03
C ARG A 146 -0.95 9.44 -23.45
N ASP A 147 -0.52 8.25 -23.86
CA ASP A 147 -0.81 7.67 -25.15
C ASP A 147 -2.12 6.86 -25.20
N PHE A 148 -2.25 5.98 -26.20
CA PHE A 148 -3.39 5.07 -26.36
C PHE A 148 -3.58 4.16 -25.14
N PHE A 149 -2.50 3.63 -24.55
CA PHE A 149 -2.60 2.74 -23.42
C PHE A 149 -3.07 3.46 -22.16
N TRP A 150 -2.62 4.70 -21.93
CA TRP A 150 -3.13 5.54 -20.87
C TRP A 150 -4.65 5.77 -21.02
N LYS A 151 -5.12 6.09 -22.24
CA LYS A 151 -6.56 6.25 -22.51
C LYS A 151 -7.34 4.97 -22.32
N LEU A 152 -6.76 3.83 -22.67
CA LEU A 152 -7.34 2.51 -22.43
C LEU A 152 -7.51 2.25 -20.94
N MET A 153 -6.48 2.54 -20.12
CA MET A 153 -6.57 2.39 -18.66
C MET A 153 -7.65 3.28 -18.04
N VAL A 154 -7.75 4.54 -18.48
CA VAL A 154 -8.86 5.43 -18.05
C VAL A 154 -10.22 4.87 -18.44
N TRP A 155 -10.33 4.25 -19.62
CA TRP A 155 -11.58 3.64 -20.06
C TRP A 155 -11.93 2.40 -19.23
N LEU A 156 -10.95 1.53 -18.94
CA LEU A 156 -11.13 0.34 -18.09
C LEU A 156 -11.55 0.74 -16.66
N GLU A 157 -10.87 1.72 -16.06
CA GLU A 157 -11.23 2.27 -14.76
C GLU A 157 -12.68 2.79 -14.76
N ARG A 158 -13.09 3.56 -15.78
CA ARG A 158 -14.48 4.03 -15.92
C ARG A 158 -15.48 2.89 -16.05
N MET A 159 -15.13 1.82 -16.77
CA MET A 159 -16.00 0.64 -16.88
C MET A 159 -16.14 -0.09 -15.56
N THR A 160 -15.06 -0.16 -14.78
CA THR A 160 -15.08 -0.73 -13.43
C THR A 160 -16.03 0.05 -12.52
N PHE A 161 -15.90 1.38 -12.46
CA PHE A 161 -16.81 2.22 -11.68
C PHE A 161 -18.26 2.14 -12.13
N LYS A 162 -18.53 2.13 -13.44
CA LYS A 162 -19.90 1.98 -13.98
C LYS A 162 -20.53 0.63 -13.65
N THR A 163 -19.73 -0.41 -13.51
CA THR A 163 -20.21 -1.76 -13.18
C THR A 163 -20.46 -1.90 -11.68
N ALA A 164 -19.70 -1.21 -10.86
CA ALA A 164 -19.79 -1.28 -9.40
C ALA A 164 -21.12 -0.76 -8.87
N ASP A 165 -21.66 -1.43 -7.85
CA ASP A 165 -22.80 -0.92 -7.07
C ASP A 165 -22.34 0.06 -5.99
N VAL A 166 -21.16 -0.21 -5.41
CA VAL A 166 -20.48 0.59 -4.39
C VAL A 166 -18.98 0.55 -4.67
N SER A 167 -18.28 1.62 -4.37
CA SER A 167 -16.81 1.63 -4.38
C SER A 167 -16.25 2.05 -3.02
N ILE A 168 -15.12 1.48 -2.65
CA ILE A 168 -14.27 1.97 -1.58
C ILE A 168 -12.99 2.53 -2.18
N ALA A 169 -12.46 3.56 -1.57
CA ALA A 169 -11.26 4.27 -2.01
C ALA A 169 -10.31 4.40 -0.83
N THR A 170 -9.01 4.36 -1.08
CA THR A 170 -7.98 4.44 -0.03
C THR A 170 -7.88 5.82 0.63
N ASN A 171 -8.38 6.87 -0.05
CA ASN A 171 -8.34 8.25 0.44
C ASN A 171 -9.33 9.16 -0.31
N GLU A 172 -9.39 10.44 0.08
CA GLU A 172 -10.29 11.43 -0.55
C GLU A 172 -9.88 11.77 -1.99
N SER A 173 -8.59 11.70 -2.34
CA SER A 173 -8.12 11.91 -3.70
C SER A 173 -8.64 10.82 -4.64
N TYR A 174 -8.61 9.55 -4.20
CA TYR A 174 -9.16 8.43 -4.97
C TYR A 174 -10.69 8.46 -5.01
N LYS A 175 -11.35 8.86 -3.92
CA LYS A 175 -12.80 9.10 -3.94
C LYS A 175 -13.18 10.15 -4.98
N ARG A 176 -12.41 11.23 -5.09
CA ARG A 176 -12.65 12.27 -6.11
C ARG A 176 -12.50 11.72 -7.53
N ILE A 177 -11.52 10.85 -7.77
CA ILE A 177 -11.35 10.14 -9.06
C ILE A 177 -12.60 9.29 -9.37
N ALA A 178 -13.10 8.53 -8.40
CA ALA A 178 -14.29 7.70 -8.57
C ALA A 178 -15.52 8.54 -8.97
N ILE A 179 -15.67 9.72 -8.37
CA ILE A 179 -16.80 10.63 -8.65
C ILE A 179 -16.60 11.37 -9.97
N GLU A 180 -15.49 12.08 -10.14
CA GLU A 180 -15.28 13.00 -11.25
C GLU A 180 -14.94 12.27 -12.55
N ARG A 181 -14.04 11.29 -12.50
CA ARG A 181 -13.58 10.52 -13.65
C ARG A 181 -14.40 9.25 -13.87
N GLY A 182 -14.74 8.54 -12.79
CA GLY A 182 -15.55 7.34 -12.82
C GLY A 182 -17.03 7.57 -13.01
N GLY A 183 -17.54 8.76 -12.63
CA GLY A 183 -18.96 9.12 -12.71
C GLY A 183 -19.84 8.42 -11.67
N MET A 184 -19.26 8.00 -10.54
CA MET A 184 -20.03 7.40 -9.46
C MET A 184 -20.82 8.43 -8.65
N ASP A 185 -21.96 8.00 -8.12
CA ASP A 185 -22.72 8.75 -7.12
C ASP A 185 -21.84 8.89 -5.84
N PRO A 186 -21.61 10.12 -5.35
CA PRO A 186 -20.83 10.37 -4.14
C PRO A 186 -21.32 9.58 -2.91
N ALA A 187 -22.62 9.28 -2.80
CA ALA A 187 -23.21 8.52 -1.72
C ALA A 187 -22.80 7.03 -1.76
N LYS A 188 -22.30 6.55 -2.88
CA LYS A 188 -21.87 5.14 -3.10
C LYS A 188 -20.35 4.96 -3.07
N VAL A 189 -19.59 6.01 -2.74
CA VAL A 189 -18.13 5.96 -2.65
C VAL A 189 -17.70 6.22 -1.21
N PHE A 190 -17.14 5.21 -0.57
CA PHE A 190 -16.67 5.25 0.81
C PHE A 190 -15.15 5.35 0.86
N VAL A 191 -14.63 6.16 1.78
CA VAL A 191 -13.19 6.17 2.05
C VAL A 191 -12.91 5.17 3.15
N VAL A 192 -12.08 4.16 2.83
CA VAL A 192 -11.57 3.15 3.76
C VAL A 192 -10.06 3.11 3.60
N ARG A 193 -9.35 3.74 4.54
CA ARG A 193 -7.88 3.85 4.50
C ARG A 193 -7.22 2.56 4.92
N SER A 194 -5.99 2.32 4.47
CA SER A 194 -5.15 1.21 4.93
C SER A 194 -4.55 1.56 6.31
N GLY A 195 -5.39 1.64 7.33
CA GLY A 195 -4.96 1.97 8.69
C GLY A 195 -4.00 0.94 9.27
N PRO A 196 -2.98 1.37 10.03
CA PRO A 196 -2.05 0.45 10.68
C PRO A 196 -2.76 -0.37 11.78
N MET A 197 -2.24 -1.57 12.04
CA MET A 197 -2.64 -2.40 13.17
C MET A 197 -1.61 -2.28 14.29
N LEU A 198 -1.98 -1.70 15.42
CA LEU A 198 -1.06 -1.48 16.55
C LEU A 198 -0.64 -2.78 17.24
N ASP A 199 -1.41 -3.84 17.11
CA ASP A 199 -1.03 -5.17 17.60
C ASP A 199 0.21 -5.72 16.88
N ARG A 200 0.43 -5.32 15.61
CA ARG A 200 1.61 -5.66 14.82
C ARG A 200 2.74 -4.65 15.02
N LEU A 201 2.42 -3.36 15.03
CA LEU A 201 3.39 -2.27 15.08
C LEU A 201 3.68 -1.85 16.53
N LYS A 202 4.47 -2.68 17.20
CA LYS A 202 4.84 -2.48 18.61
C LYS A 202 6.10 -1.64 18.75
N ILE A 203 6.08 -0.73 19.70
CA ILE A 203 7.28 -0.04 20.16
C ILE A 203 8.10 -1.03 20.98
N ILE A 204 9.33 -1.31 20.50
CA ILE A 204 10.30 -2.21 21.15
C ILE A 204 11.62 -1.47 21.42
N PRO A 205 12.45 -1.95 22.33
CA PRO A 205 13.76 -1.36 22.57
C PRO A 205 14.62 -1.31 21.29
N PRO A 206 15.43 -0.24 21.12
CA PRO A 206 16.30 -0.11 19.95
C PRO A 206 17.44 -1.14 19.98
N VAL A 207 17.82 -1.64 18.80
CA VAL A 207 18.96 -2.55 18.60
C VAL A 207 20.15 -1.71 18.12
N VAL A 208 20.97 -1.26 19.07
CA VAL A 208 22.06 -0.27 18.83
C VAL A 208 23.05 -0.72 17.74
N SER A 209 23.29 -2.01 17.58
CA SER A 209 24.18 -2.54 16.53
C SER A 209 23.74 -2.17 15.11
N LEU A 210 22.44 -1.92 14.87
CA LEU A 210 21.91 -1.49 13.57
C LEU A 210 22.37 -0.08 13.19
N LYS A 211 22.87 0.72 14.13
CA LYS A 211 23.50 2.03 13.85
C LYS A 211 24.92 1.91 13.28
N MET A 212 25.45 0.71 13.15
CA MET A 212 26.77 0.40 12.57
C MET A 212 27.90 1.24 13.20
N GLY A 213 27.87 1.39 14.54
CA GLY A 213 28.85 2.17 15.31
C GLY A 213 28.65 3.70 15.24
N ARG A 214 27.60 4.18 14.58
CA ARG A 214 27.27 5.60 14.47
C ARG A 214 26.26 6.02 15.54
N ARG A 215 26.17 7.32 15.77
CA ARG A 215 25.26 7.89 16.78
C ARG A 215 23.80 7.82 16.36
N TYR A 216 23.51 8.06 15.08
CA TYR A 216 22.16 8.20 14.55
C TYR A 216 21.87 7.20 13.43
N LEU A 217 20.59 6.82 13.31
CA LEU A 217 20.06 6.00 12.25
C LEU A 217 18.88 6.73 11.57
N VAL A 218 18.95 6.86 10.26
CA VAL A 218 17.81 7.25 9.41
C VAL A 218 17.23 5.99 8.81
N GLY A 219 15.95 5.71 9.07
CA GLY A 219 15.25 4.50 8.63
C GLY A 219 14.36 4.75 7.42
N TYR A 220 14.28 3.75 6.54
CA TYR A 220 13.33 3.67 5.44
C TYR A 220 12.74 2.27 5.37
N VAL A 221 11.44 2.16 5.04
CA VAL A 221 10.80 0.89 4.67
C VAL A 221 9.93 1.08 3.43
N GLY A 222 10.05 0.15 2.48
CA GLY A 222 9.21 0.17 1.27
C GLY A 222 9.76 -0.68 0.14
N VAL A 223 9.04 -0.67 -0.97
CA VAL A 223 9.52 -1.23 -2.23
C VAL A 223 10.63 -0.31 -2.76
N MET A 224 11.62 -0.86 -3.45
CA MET A 224 12.68 -0.10 -4.11
C MET A 224 12.40 -0.06 -5.61
N GLY A 225 11.47 0.82 -6.00
CA GLY A 225 11.13 1.17 -7.37
C GLY A 225 11.50 2.62 -7.68
N LYS A 226 11.47 3.01 -8.95
CA LYS A 226 11.84 4.39 -9.37
C LYS A 226 10.95 5.47 -8.76
N GLN A 227 9.67 5.17 -8.52
CA GLN A 227 8.71 6.10 -7.92
C GLN A 227 8.93 6.35 -6.43
N GLU A 228 9.71 5.49 -5.78
CA GLU A 228 9.97 5.56 -4.33
C GLU A 228 11.08 6.54 -3.95
N GLY A 229 11.80 7.12 -4.93
CA GLY A 229 12.80 8.19 -4.72
C GLY A 229 14.00 7.78 -3.87
N ILE A 230 14.39 6.51 -3.87
CA ILE A 230 15.56 6.04 -3.11
C ILE A 230 16.84 6.72 -3.58
N ASP A 231 16.94 7.00 -4.88
CA ASP A 231 18.01 7.78 -5.48
C ASP A 231 18.12 9.18 -4.87
N LEU A 232 16.99 9.85 -4.63
CA LEU A 232 16.96 11.16 -3.95
C LEU A 232 17.37 11.04 -2.47
N LEU A 233 16.97 9.96 -1.78
CA LEU A 233 17.43 9.70 -0.42
C LEU A 233 18.94 9.45 -0.35
N LEU A 234 19.51 8.72 -1.33
CA LEU A 234 20.96 8.51 -1.42
C LEU A 234 21.72 9.82 -1.70
N GLN A 235 21.17 10.71 -2.54
CA GLN A 235 21.73 12.04 -2.76
C GLN A 235 21.67 12.89 -1.48
N ALA A 236 20.57 12.82 -0.73
CA ALA A 236 20.47 13.47 0.59
C ALA A 236 21.50 12.89 1.57
N ALA A 237 21.67 11.57 1.62
CA ALA A 237 22.68 10.92 2.45
C ALA A 237 24.10 11.36 2.08
N ARG A 238 24.41 11.43 0.78
CA ARG A 238 25.71 11.97 0.31
C ARG A 238 25.89 13.41 0.78
N HIS A 239 24.88 14.25 0.65
CA HIS A 239 24.97 15.64 1.11
C HIS A 239 25.25 15.72 2.61
N ILE A 240 24.55 14.92 3.43
CA ILE A 240 24.77 14.84 4.89
C ILE A 240 26.21 14.42 5.20
N VAL A 241 26.68 13.34 4.60
CA VAL A 241 28.00 12.76 4.94
C VAL A 241 29.15 13.59 4.37
N LYS A 242 29.10 13.94 3.07
CA LYS A 242 30.24 14.54 2.36
C LYS A 242 30.26 16.06 2.40
N ASN A 243 29.10 16.72 2.33
CA ASN A 243 29.03 18.18 2.27
C ASN A 243 28.87 18.79 3.67
N LEU A 244 28.05 18.18 4.56
CA LEU A 244 27.87 18.64 5.93
C LEU A 244 28.82 17.98 6.94
N GLY A 245 29.65 17.01 6.53
CA GLY A 245 30.64 16.34 7.35
C GLY A 245 30.07 15.46 8.48
N ARG A 246 28.80 15.04 8.39
CA ARG A 246 28.11 14.26 9.42
C ARG A 246 28.44 12.76 9.27
N ASN A 247 29.58 12.35 9.81
CA ASN A 247 30.01 10.94 9.80
C ASN A 247 29.35 10.08 10.87
N ASP A 248 28.51 10.66 11.70
CA ASP A 248 27.81 10.05 12.82
C ASP A 248 26.40 9.53 12.47
N VAL A 249 26.02 9.54 11.18
CA VAL A 249 24.70 9.10 10.68
C VAL A 249 24.83 7.84 9.84
N HIS A 250 23.98 6.85 10.09
CA HIS A 250 23.78 5.66 9.25
C HIS A 250 22.39 5.66 8.63
N PHE A 251 22.23 5.03 7.45
CA PHE A 251 20.97 4.87 6.74
C PHE A 251 20.62 3.40 6.65
N GLY A 252 19.49 2.99 7.23
CA GLY A 252 18.97 1.63 7.19
C GLY A 252 17.76 1.52 6.28
N LEU A 253 17.92 0.88 5.11
CA LEU A 253 16.90 0.79 4.06
C LEU A 253 16.35 -0.63 4.00
N VAL A 254 15.09 -0.79 4.44
CA VAL A 254 14.40 -2.08 4.50
C VAL A 254 13.47 -2.23 3.29
N GLY A 255 13.65 -3.31 2.56
CA GLY A 255 12.81 -3.67 1.43
C GLY A 255 13.57 -4.12 0.21
N GLY A 256 12.85 -4.59 -0.77
CA GLY A 256 13.38 -5.03 -2.06
C GLY A 256 12.56 -4.46 -3.21
N GLY A 257 13.02 -4.63 -4.42
CA GLY A 257 12.32 -4.15 -5.60
C GLY A 257 13.24 -4.17 -6.82
N THR A 258 12.70 -3.76 -7.96
CA THR A 258 13.40 -3.81 -9.26
C THR A 258 14.61 -2.89 -9.34
N SER A 259 14.68 -1.84 -8.50
CA SER A 259 15.79 -0.87 -8.48
C SER A 259 16.82 -1.16 -7.39
N LEU A 260 16.70 -2.25 -6.61
CA LEU A 260 17.58 -2.50 -5.46
C LEU A 260 19.07 -2.53 -5.83
N ASP A 261 19.41 -3.26 -6.89
CA ASP A 261 20.83 -3.41 -7.29
C ASP A 261 21.38 -2.12 -7.90
N GLU A 262 20.55 -1.36 -8.62
CA GLU A 262 20.87 -0.01 -9.11
C GLU A 262 21.15 0.94 -7.93
N MET A 263 20.34 0.90 -6.87
CA MET A 263 20.53 1.74 -5.69
C MET A 263 21.79 1.38 -4.89
N LYS A 264 22.12 0.09 -4.78
CA LYS A 264 23.40 -0.34 -4.18
C LYS A 264 24.60 0.18 -4.97
N GLN A 265 24.55 0.08 -6.30
CA GLN A 265 25.61 0.63 -7.15
C GLN A 265 25.72 2.15 -6.99
N MET A 266 24.58 2.85 -6.98
CA MET A 266 24.57 4.30 -6.75
C MET A 266 25.21 4.70 -5.42
N ALA A 267 25.00 3.93 -4.35
CA ALA A 267 25.64 4.21 -3.05
C ALA A 267 27.17 4.08 -3.12
N ILE A 268 27.70 3.16 -3.94
CA ILE A 268 29.14 3.03 -4.23
C ILE A 268 29.62 4.23 -5.03
N ASP A 269 28.94 4.58 -6.11
CA ASP A 269 29.31 5.69 -7.01
C ASP A 269 29.29 7.05 -6.28
N LEU A 270 28.43 7.22 -5.30
CA LEU A 270 28.33 8.38 -4.44
C LEU A 270 29.34 8.38 -3.28
N ASP A 271 30.16 7.34 -3.14
CA ASP A 271 31.13 7.15 -2.05
C ASP A 271 30.50 7.21 -0.63
N ILE A 272 29.32 6.55 -0.49
CA ILE A 272 28.56 6.47 0.78
C ILE A 272 28.19 5.02 1.16
N ALA A 273 28.72 4.01 0.48
CA ALA A 273 28.36 2.62 0.72
C ALA A 273 28.54 2.18 2.19
N ASP A 274 29.55 2.67 2.89
CA ASP A 274 29.80 2.41 4.32
C ASP A 274 28.75 3.05 5.25
N TYR A 275 27.94 3.96 4.75
CA TYR A 275 26.91 4.69 5.49
C TYR A 275 25.50 4.17 5.25
N VAL A 276 25.33 3.20 4.34
CA VAL A 276 24.01 2.73 3.92
C VAL A 276 23.94 1.21 4.03
N THR A 277 22.93 0.69 4.70
CA THR A 277 22.60 -0.74 4.71
C THR A 277 21.32 -0.99 3.96
N PHE A 278 21.38 -1.85 2.93
CA PHE A 278 20.21 -2.38 2.22
C PHE A 278 19.93 -3.78 2.73
N THR A 279 18.85 -3.99 3.45
CA THR A 279 18.55 -5.31 4.05
C THR A 279 17.88 -6.27 3.06
N GLY A 280 17.32 -5.77 1.96
CA GLY A 280 16.35 -6.53 1.20
C GLY A 280 15.04 -6.73 1.99
N ARG A 281 14.21 -7.67 1.55
CA ARG A 281 13.01 -8.06 2.31
C ARG A 281 13.40 -8.85 3.55
N VAL A 282 12.86 -8.46 4.68
CA VAL A 282 13.11 -9.08 5.99
C VAL A 282 11.78 -9.47 6.66
N PRO A 283 11.80 -10.40 7.63
CA PRO A 283 10.64 -10.66 8.49
C PRO A 283 10.20 -9.44 9.29
N ASP A 284 8.93 -9.41 9.73
CA ASP A 284 8.35 -8.30 10.49
C ASP A 284 9.17 -7.93 11.75
N GLN A 285 9.77 -8.90 12.43
CA GLN A 285 10.61 -8.65 13.60
C GLN A 285 11.82 -7.77 13.25
N ALA A 286 12.57 -8.10 12.21
CA ALA A 286 13.74 -7.33 11.79
C ALA A 286 13.34 -5.93 11.25
N LEU A 287 12.19 -5.83 10.60
CA LEU A 287 11.61 -4.54 10.19
C LEU A 287 11.32 -3.67 11.41
N LEU A 288 10.67 -4.23 12.44
CA LEU A 288 10.36 -3.51 13.68
C LEU A 288 11.64 -3.09 14.41
N GLU A 289 12.66 -3.94 14.49
CA GLU A 289 13.95 -3.63 15.09
C GLU A 289 14.61 -2.44 14.38
N MET A 290 14.65 -2.43 13.04
CA MET A 290 15.22 -1.35 12.26
C MET A 290 14.48 -0.03 12.50
N LEU A 291 13.15 -0.03 12.36
CA LEU A 291 12.35 1.18 12.51
C LEU A 291 12.32 1.70 13.96
N ASN A 292 12.27 0.81 14.96
CA ASN A 292 12.34 1.23 16.36
C ASN A 292 13.72 1.79 16.73
N THR A 293 14.79 1.38 16.06
CA THR A 293 16.15 1.90 16.26
C THR A 293 16.36 3.24 15.55
N ALA A 294 15.61 3.53 14.49
CA ALA A 294 15.73 4.78 13.75
C ALA A 294 15.44 6.00 14.63
N ASP A 295 16.29 7.04 14.51
CA ASP A 295 16.10 8.35 15.15
C ASP A 295 15.17 9.24 14.32
N VAL A 296 15.19 9.08 12.99
CA VAL A 296 14.33 9.75 12.01
C VAL A 296 13.96 8.74 10.93
N CYS A 297 12.71 8.75 10.45
CA CYS A 297 12.31 7.97 9.29
C CYS A 297 12.15 8.88 8.06
N ALA A 298 12.53 8.38 6.88
CA ALA A 298 12.44 9.12 5.63
C ALA A 298 11.36 8.54 4.71
N ASN A 299 10.62 9.43 4.04
CA ASN A 299 9.73 9.08 2.94
C ASN A 299 10.09 9.93 1.70
N PRO A 300 10.97 9.44 0.83
CA PRO A 300 11.49 10.18 -0.30
C PRO A 300 10.66 10.02 -1.59
N ASP A 301 9.41 9.54 -1.50
CA ASP A 301 8.56 9.28 -2.67
C ASP A 301 8.57 10.47 -3.63
N VAL A 302 8.89 10.20 -4.90
CA VAL A 302 9.03 11.23 -5.94
C VAL A 302 7.75 12.03 -6.08
N ALA A 303 7.86 13.36 -6.06
CA ALA A 303 6.71 14.23 -6.28
C ALA A 303 6.26 14.14 -7.74
N ASN A 304 5.15 13.45 -7.95
CA ASN A 304 4.42 13.32 -9.20
C ASN A 304 2.92 13.18 -8.90
N GLU A 305 2.08 13.20 -9.93
CA GLU A 305 0.63 13.17 -9.77
C GLU A 305 0.13 11.89 -9.07
N MET A 306 0.77 10.74 -9.31
CA MET A 306 0.43 9.47 -8.66
C MET A 306 0.72 9.53 -7.16
N ASN A 307 1.95 9.86 -6.79
CA ASN A 307 2.37 9.88 -5.38
C ASN A 307 1.69 10.98 -4.57
N ASP A 308 1.39 12.13 -5.19
CA ASP A 308 0.66 13.22 -4.53
C ASP A 308 -0.76 12.81 -4.09
N LYS A 309 -1.40 11.92 -4.88
CA LYS A 309 -2.74 11.39 -4.61
C LYS A 309 -2.74 10.09 -3.78
N SER A 310 -1.59 9.45 -3.59
CA SER A 310 -1.49 8.12 -2.97
C SER A 310 -1.18 8.20 -1.48
N THR A 311 -1.90 7.41 -0.68
CA THR A 311 -1.60 7.25 0.75
C THR A 311 -0.45 6.28 0.93
N MET A 312 0.66 6.76 1.47
CA MET A 312 1.85 5.93 1.74
C MET A 312 1.73 5.26 3.11
N ASN A 313 1.52 3.96 3.14
CA ASN A 313 1.33 3.19 4.37
C ASN A 313 2.53 3.30 5.32
N LYS A 314 3.76 3.42 4.78
CA LYS A 314 4.99 3.59 5.56
C LYS A 314 4.95 4.81 6.50
N ILE A 315 4.29 5.90 6.09
CA ILE A 315 4.12 7.10 6.93
C ILE A 315 3.35 6.74 8.22
N MET A 316 2.24 6.02 8.07
CA MET A 316 1.43 5.60 9.23
C MET A 316 2.16 4.53 10.08
N GLU A 317 2.99 3.68 9.47
CA GLU A 317 3.84 2.73 10.20
C GLU A 317 4.90 3.46 11.04
N TYR A 318 5.55 4.50 10.50
CA TYR A 318 6.49 5.34 11.24
C TYR A 318 5.81 6.05 12.42
N MET A 319 4.64 6.65 12.18
CA MET A 319 3.84 7.29 13.22
C MET A 319 3.42 6.30 14.31
N ALA A 320 2.99 5.09 13.94
CA ALA A 320 2.65 4.03 14.88
C ALA A 320 3.80 3.64 15.82
N LEU A 321 5.04 3.79 15.35
CA LEU A 321 6.27 3.55 16.12
C LEU A 321 6.83 4.81 16.79
N ALA A 322 6.05 5.89 16.85
CA ALA A 322 6.44 7.17 17.40
C ALA A 322 7.73 7.74 16.77
N LYS A 323 7.91 7.58 15.45
CA LYS A 323 9.07 8.10 14.74
C LYS A 323 8.76 9.41 14.04
N PRO A 324 9.62 10.45 14.22
CA PRO A 324 9.53 11.68 13.44
C PRO A 324 9.90 11.40 11.99
N ILE A 325 9.28 12.12 11.07
CA ILE A 325 9.38 11.86 9.63
C ILE A 325 9.98 13.06 8.91
N VAL A 326 10.77 12.78 7.88
CA VAL A 326 11.10 13.76 6.82
C VAL A 326 10.60 13.20 5.51
N GLN A 327 9.82 13.99 4.77
CA GLN A 327 9.25 13.59 3.49
C GLN A 327 9.16 14.77 2.52
N PHE A 328 9.04 14.50 1.23
CA PHE A 328 8.67 15.54 0.28
C PHE A 328 7.23 16.01 0.51
N ASP A 329 6.96 17.29 0.19
CA ASP A 329 5.64 17.90 0.39
C ASP A 329 4.64 17.40 -0.64
N LEU A 330 3.93 16.32 -0.28
CA LEU A 330 2.88 15.67 -1.04
C LEU A 330 1.55 15.78 -0.29
N ALA A 331 0.45 15.96 -1.01
CA ALA A 331 -0.88 16.22 -0.42
C ALA A 331 -1.34 15.12 0.55
N GLU A 332 -1.32 13.85 0.14
CA GLU A 332 -1.74 12.73 1.00
C GLU A 332 -0.73 12.44 2.12
N GLY A 333 0.56 12.69 1.89
CA GLY A 333 1.61 12.62 2.91
C GLY A 333 1.40 13.67 4.01
N ARG A 334 1.08 14.90 3.61
CA ARG A 334 0.75 16.00 4.53
C ARG A 334 -0.53 15.72 5.31
N TYR A 335 -1.57 15.20 4.65
CA TYR A 335 -2.79 14.78 5.32
C TYR A 335 -2.53 13.72 6.40
N SER A 336 -1.72 12.72 6.09
CA SER A 336 -1.43 11.61 7.00
C SER A 336 -0.56 12.03 8.17
N ALA A 337 0.58 12.70 7.94
CA ALA A 337 1.58 12.93 8.95
C ALA A 337 1.38 14.23 9.77
N GLN A 338 0.84 15.30 9.18
CA GLN A 338 0.66 16.60 9.85
C GLN A 338 1.95 17.03 10.60
N GLU A 339 1.88 17.26 11.92
CA GLU A 339 3.01 17.68 12.75
C GLU A 339 4.01 16.56 13.06
N ALA A 340 3.72 15.30 12.69
CA ALA A 340 4.68 14.20 12.80
C ALA A 340 5.82 14.30 11.77
N SER A 341 5.73 15.20 10.77
CA SER A 341 6.69 15.30 9.67
C SER A 341 7.23 16.71 9.45
N LEU A 342 8.49 16.80 9.03
CA LEU A 342 9.01 17.93 8.27
C LEU A 342 8.84 17.65 6.77
N TYR A 343 8.47 18.69 6.03
CA TYR A 343 8.18 18.62 4.60
C TYR A 343 9.27 19.30 3.81
N ALA A 344 10.05 18.51 3.07
CA ALA A 344 11.08 19.01 2.17
C ALA A 344 10.44 19.49 0.85
N ALA A 345 11.09 20.44 0.19
CA ALA A 345 10.71 20.85 -1.14
C ALA A 345 10.68 19.64 -2.08
N GLN A 346 9.69 19.61 -2.97
CA GLN A 346 9.44 18.46 -3.84
C GLN A 346 10.66 18.10 -4.67
N ASN A 347 11.08 16.83 -4.60
CA ASN A 347 12.23 16.28 -5.31
C ASN A 347 13.57 17.00 -5.03
N ASP A 348 13.69 17.71 -3.92
CA ASP A 348 14.95 18.37 -3.51
C ASP A 348 15.67 17.55 -2.41
N PRO A 349 16.70 16.77 -2.78
CA PRO A 349 17.46 15.96 -1.83
C PRO A 349 18.28 16.81 -0.86
N ILE A 350 18.64 18.05 -1.21
CA ILE A 350 19.42 18.95 -0.34
C ILE A 350 18.52 19.46 0.77
N ASP A 351 17.31 19.92 0.46
CA ASP A 351 16.36 20.36 1.47
C ASP A 351 15.93 19.19 2.38
N MET A 352 15.78 17.98 1.83
CA MET A 352 15.55 16.77 2.62
C MET A 352 16.72 16.51 3.58
N ALA A 353 17.95 16.62 3.13
CA ALA A 353 19.15 16.45 3.96
C ALA A 353 19.19 17.45 5.12
N VAL A 354 18.94 18.74 4.85
CA VAL A 354 18.90 19.80 5.86
C VAL A 354 17.84 19.50 6.92
N LYS A 355 16.66 19.04 6.53
CA LYS A 355 15.58 18.69 7.45
C LYS A 355 15.87 17.44 8.28
N ILE A 356 16.52 16.43 7.70
CA ILE A 356 17.00 15.26 8.44
C ILE A 356 17.98 15.72 9.53
N VAL A 357 19.01 16.51 9.18
CA VAL A 357 20.01 16.99 10.14
C VAL A 357 19.37 17.84 11.23
N ALA A 358 18.44 18.73 10.88
CA ALA A 358 17.71 19.54 11.85
C ALA A 358 16.97 18.70 12.90
N LEU A 359 16.41 17.54 12.51
CA LEU A 359 15.79 16.60 13.46
C LEU A 359 16.83 15.81 14.25
N LEU A 360 17.94 15.41 13.64
CA LEU A 360 18.99 14.69 14.35
C LEU A 360 19.59 15.51 15.48
N ASP A 361 19.67 16.85 15.29
CA ASP A 361 20.26 17.79 16.27
C ASP A 361 19.25 18.30 17.33
N ASP A 362 17.94 18.01 17.14
CA ASP A 362 16.88 18.42 18.08
C ASP A 362 16.11 17.21 18.64
N PRO A 363 16.61 16.57 19.71
CA PRO A 363 15.97 15.40 20.31
C PRO A 363 14.59 15.69 20.90
N GLU A 364 14.36 16.91 21.41
CA GLU A 364 13.05 17.28 21.96
C GLU A 364 12.00 17.40 20.86
N ARG A 365 12.38 17.99 19.73
CA ARG A 365 11.50 18.06 18.56
C ARG A 365 11.18 16.67 18.03
N ARG A 366 12.17 15.78 17.94
CA ARG A 366 11.94 14.37 17.55
C ARG A 366 10.91 13.70 18.47
N ALA A 367 11.05 13.88 19.77
CA ALA A 367 10.13 13.29 20.75
C ALA A 367 8.70 13.83 20.58
N ARG A 368 8.52 15.15 20.48
CA ARG A 368 7.21 15.78 20.28
C ARG A 368 6.53 15.32 18.97
N MET A 369 7.29 15.26 17.87
CA MET A 369 6.79 14.83 16.57
C MET A 369 6.40 13.35 16.58
N GLY A 370 7.21 12.51 17.22
CA GLY A 370 6.92 11.08 17.38
C GLY A 370 5.67 10.84 18.20
N GLU A 371 5.55 11.53 19.35
CA GLU A 371 4.36 11.47 20.22
C GLU A 371 3.09 11.93 19.48
N PHE A 372 3.16 13.06 18.75
CA PHE A 372 2.04 13.53 17.94
C PHE A 372 1.59 12.46 16.93
N GLY A 373 2.55 11.87 16.19
CA GLY A 373 2.27 10.82 15.21
C GLY A 373 1.61 9.60 15.84
N ARG A 374 2.14 9.14 16.97
CA ARG A 374 1.58 7.99 17.69
C ARG A 374 0.16 8.27 18.18
N ASN A 375 -0.06 9.40 18.83
CA ASN A 375 -1.38 9.81 19.30
C ASN A 375 -2.39 9.91 18.17
N ARG A 376 -1.99 10.44 17.00
CA ARG A 376 -2.86 10.53 15.84
C ARG A 376 -3.23 9.14 15.30
N VAL A 377 -2.29 8.19 15.24
CA VAL A 377 -2.61 6.80 14.87
C VAL A 377 -3.58 6.18 15.86
N GLU A 378 -3.31 6.27 17.15
CA GLU A 378 -4.14 5.67 18.20
C GLU A 378 -5.56 6.23 18.25
N ASN A 379 -5.76 7.49 17.86
CA ASN A 379 -7.06 8.16 18.01
C ASN A 379 -7.82 8.36 16.70
N GLU A 380 -7.15 8.24 15.52
CA GLU A 380 -7.79 8.62 14.25
C GLU A 380 -7.51 7.65 13.08
N LEU A 381 -6.29 7.05 12.99
CA LEU A 381 -5.83 6.39 11.78
C LEU A 381 -5.71 4.86 11.88
N GLU A 382 -5.79 4.29 13.09
CA GLU A 382 -5.76 2.85 13.27
C GLU A 382 -6.92 2.16 12.53
N TRP A 383 -6.70 0.93 12.06
CA TRP A 383 -7.69 0.15 11.32
C TRP A 383 -9.08 0.08 11.98
N ARG A 384 -9.14 0.10 13.32
CA ARG A 384 -10.44 0.08 14.03
C ARG A 384 -11.37 1.24 13.64
N TYR A 385 -10.83 2.39 13.18
CA TYR A 385 -11.63 3.54 12.71
C TYR A 385 -12.09 3.37 11.26
N GLU A 386 -11.45 2.49 10.51
CA GLU A 386 -11.84 2.16 9.14
C GLU A 386 -12.90 1.03 9.09
N THR A 387 -12.91 0.14 10.09
CA THR A 387 -13.89 -0.95 10.22
C THR A 387 -15.34 -0.51 10.05
N PRO A 388 -15.85 0.55 10.75
CA PRO A 388 -17.23 1.01 10.57
C PRO A 388 -17.51 1.51 9.14
N LYS A 389 -16.53 2.13 8.49
CA LYS A 389 -16.65 2.65 7.12
C LYS A 389 -16.73 1.51 6.09
N LEU A 390 -15.89 0.47 6.25
CA LEU A 390 -15.97 -0.75 5.45
C LEU A 390 -17.34 -1.41 5.60
N LEU A 391 -17.82 -1.59 6.82
CA LEU A 391 -19.12 -2.19 7.08
C LEU A 391 -20.28 -1.35 6.52
N ALA A 392 -20.18 -0.03 6.57
CA ALA A 392 -21.17 0.88 5.95
C ALA A 392 -21.23 0.70 4.43
N ALA A 393 -20.10 0.54 3.75
CA ALA A 393 -20.05 0.24 2.33
C ALA A 393 -20.77 -1.08 2.01
N TYR A 394 -20.56 -2.11 2.83
CA TYR A 394 -21.26 -3.38 2.68
C TYR A 394 -22.76 -3.31 3.01
N GLN A 395 -23.15 -2.51 3.98
CA GLN A 395 -24.56 -2.26 4.28
C GLN A 395 -25.26 -1.58 3.11
N MET A 396 -24.62 -0.61 2.47
CA MET A 396 -25.13 0.07 1.27
C MET A 396 -25.43 -0.91 0.12
N LEU A 397 -24.59 -1.94 -0.08
CA LEU A 397 -24.82 -2.96 -1.13
C LEU A 397 -26.16 -3.70 -0.96
N PHE A 398 -26.67 -3.81 0.26
CA PHE A 398 -27.86 -4.58 0.60
C PHE A 398 -29.04 -3.70 1.02
N SER A 399 -28.85 -2.37 1.12
CA SER A 399 -29.96 -1.43 1.27
C SER A 399 -30.80 -1.44 -0.02
N ARG A 400 -32.12 -1.48 0.13
CA ARG A 400 -33.07 -1.48 -1.01
C ARG A 400 -33.19 -0.11 -1.62
#